data_5ea402cbd7d2174e3cd2c3dfa5942332
#
_entry.id   5ea402cbd7d2174e3cd2c3dfa5942332
#
_cell.length_a   1.000
_cell.length_b   1.000
_cell.length_c   1.000
_cell.angle_alpha   90.00
_cell.angle_beta   90.00
_cell.angle_gamma   90.00
#
_symmetry.space_group_name_H-M   'P 1'
#
loop_
_entity.id
_entity.type
_entity.pdbx_description
1 polymer ?
#
loop_
_entity_poly.entity_id
_entity_poly.type
_entity_poly.pdbx_seq_one_letter_code
_entity_poly.pdbx_strand_id
1 'polypeptide(L)'
;MNGWTDELTRARLHVVTGKGGTGKTTVAAALALALATGGRRVLLVEVENRQGIAQLFDRAPLPYAEERIASAPGGGEVRALAVDPEAALLEYLDMFYNLGFAGRTLRRMGAIEFATTLAPGLRDVLLTGKVKECVRRAGKTGRHEYDAVVLDAPPTGRVVRFLDVTRAMADLAKVGPIKGQSDGVVQLLHSGDTAVHLVALLEEMPVRETLDAVADLDAADLRPGAVFVNRVRPPRLPARSITSAAGGRVDEARLRAGLEAAGLDVDEDVLLGLVDQTVEHAARVRMEQQAKELLAEADLPSVELPELTDGVDVAALYELAEVLVERGVR
;
A
#
# COMPACT_ATOMS: atom_id res chain seq x y z
N MET A 1 0.31 20.06 6.02
CA MET A 1 -0.26 18.71 5.77
C MET A 1 -0.38 18.02 7.10
N ASN A 2 -1.57 17.52 7.44
CA ASN A 2 -1.81 16.82 8.69
C ASN A 2 -1.09 15.47 8.62
N GLY A 3 -0.28 15.14 9.65
CA GLY A 3 0.39 13.84 9.75
C GLY A 3 -0.57 12.70 10.16
N TRP A 4 -0.02 11.55 10.51
CA TRP A 4 -0.79 10.39 10.97
C TRP A 4 -1.68 10.73 12.18
N THR A 5 -2.97 10.37 12.13
CA THR A 5 -3.95 10.75 13.16
C THR A 5 -4.16 9.63 14.18
N ASP A 6 -4.70 9.98 15.36
CA ASP A 6 -5.05 8.99 16.38
C ASP A 6 -6.13 8.01 15.90
N GLU A 7 -6.98 8.42 14.97
CA GLU A 7 -7.97 7.55 14.36
C GLU A 7 -7.33 6.48 13.48
N LEU A 8 -6.32 6.85 12.69
CA LEU A 8 -5.55 5.90 11.89
C LEU A 8 -4.78 4.92 12.78
N THR A 9 -4.26 5.39 13.92
CA THR A 9 -3.60 4.54 14.92
C THR A 9 -4.54 3.48 15.52
N ARG A 10 -5.84 3.77 15.63
CA ARG A 10 -6.85 2.84 16.16
C ARG A 10 -7.37 1.85 15.13
N ALA A 11 -7.18 2.15 13.84
CA ALA A 11 -7.60 1.24 12.78
C ALA A 11 -6.86 -0.11 12.91
N ARG A 12 -7.57 -1.18 12.63
CA ARG A 12 -7.06 -2.54 12.70
C ARG A 12 -6.81 -3.15 11.34
N LEU A 13 -7.51 -2.65 10.32
CA LEU A 13 -7.33 -3.00 8.93
C LEU A 13 -6.85 -1.76 8.15
N HIS A 14 -5.62 -1.84 7.68
CA HIS A 14 -5.01 -0.84 6.83
C HIS A 14 -4.96 -1.38 5.40
N VAL A 15 -5.83 -0.90 4.54
CA VAL A 15 -5.85 -1.26 3.13
C VAL A 15 -4.94 -0.31 2.38
N VAL A 16 -3.95 -0.82 1.67
CA VAL A 16 -3.01 -0.01 0.87
C VAL A 16 -3.28 -0.22 -0.60
N THR A 17 -3.67 0.85 -1.28
CA THR A 17 -3.96 0.87 -2.72
C THR A 17 -3.26 2.03 -3.42
N GLY A 18 -3.39 2.16 -4.71
CA GLY A 18 -2.79 3.20 -5.54
C GLY A 18 -2.67 2.72 -6.99
N LYS A 19 -2.27 3.59 -7.89
CA LYS A 19 -2.03 3.24 -9.30
C LYS A 19 -1.00 2.10 -9.43
N GLY A 20 -1.05 1.36 -10.54
CA GLY A 20 -0.01 0.39 -10.88
C GLY A 20 1.37 1.05 -10.98
N GLY A 21 2.39 0.49 -10.31
CA GLY A 21 3.76 1.02 -10.33
C GLY A 21 4.09 2.09 -9.28
N THR A 22 3.14 2.57 -8.46
CA THR A 22 3.41 3.57 -7.42
C THR A 22 4.17 3.03 -6.20
N GLY A 23 4.40 1.72 -6.11
CA GLY A 23 5.11 1.10 -4.99
C GLY A 23 4.21 0.66 -3.84
N LYS A 24 2.94 0.32 -4.11
CA LYS A 24 1.96 -0.14 -3.11
C LYS A 24 2.50 -1.22 -2.17
N THR A 25 3.03 -2.31 -2.73
CA THR A 25 3.56 -3.44 -1.96
C THR A 25 4.71 -3.03 -1.05
N THR A 26 5.61 -2.14 -1.54
CA THR A 26 6.71 -1.58 -0.74
C THR A 26 6.18 -0.75 0.43
N VAL A 27 5.21 0.12 0.16
CA VAL A 27 4.59 0.97 1.20
C VAL A 27 3.79 0.11 2.19
N ALA A 28 3.07 -0.91 1.73
CA ALA A 28 2.36 -1.85 2.61
C ALA A 28 3.34 -2.60 3.53
N ALA A 29 4.48 -3.05 3.00
CA ALA A 29 5.52 -3.71 3.77
C ALA A 29 6.16 -2.78 4.81
N ALA A 30 6.53 -1.55 4.42
CA ALA A 30 7.07 -0.55 5.33
C ALA A 30 6.05 -0.15 6.42
N LEU A 31 4.77 -0.01 6.05
CA LEU A 31 3.68 0.28 7.00
C LEU A 31 3.52 -0.87 8.01
N ALA A 32 3.58 -2.11 7.56
CA ALA A 32 3.50 -3.27 8.45
C ALA A 32 4.66 -3.30 9.46
N LEU A 33 5.89 -2.98 9.02
CA LEU A 33 7.05 -2.86 9.90
C LEU A 33 6.90 -1.71 10.90
N ALA A 34 6.44 -0.54 10.44
CA ALA A 34 6.22 0.63 11.30
C ALA A 34 5.16 0.34 12.38
N LEU A 35 4.01 -0.23 11.98
CA LEU A 35 2.93 -0.62 12.90
C LEU A 35 3.34 -1.73 13.88
N ALA A 36 4.31 -2.58 13.52
CA ALA A 36 4.82 -3.61 14.41
C ALA A 36 5.79 -3.08 15.48
N THR A 37 6.31 -1.85 15.34
CA THR A 37 7.23 -1.26 16.30
C THR A 37 6.61 -1.22 17.70
N GLY A 38 7.45 -1.43 18.73
CA GLY A 38 6.98 -1.43 20.13
C GLY A 38 6.36 -2.74 20.60
N GLY A 39 6.68 -3.86 19.96
CA GLY A 39 6.30 -5.20 20.42
C GLY A 39 4.97 -5.69 19.88
N ARG A 40 4.40 -5.02 18.86
CA ARG A 40 3.11 -5.38 18.24
C ARG A 40 3.28 -6.50 17.21
N ARG A 41 2.20 -7.23 16.98
CA ARG A 41 2.11 -8.28 15.95
C ARG A 41 1.26 -7.78 14.80
N VAL A 42 1.84 -7.74 13.61
CA VAL A 42 1.16 -7.27 12.41
C VAL A 42 1.15 -8.36 11.35
N LEU A 43 0.02 -8.51 10.68
CA LEU A 43 -0.11 -9.40 9.52
C LEU A 43 -0.15 -8.58 8.24
N LEU A 44 0.77 -8.86 7.32
CA LEU A 44 0.79 -8.31 5.97
C LEU A 44 0.16 -9.32 5.00
N VAL A 45 -0.90 -8.91 4.30
CA VAL A 45 -1.71 -9.80 3.46
C VAL A 45 -1.61 -9.39 2.00
N GLU A 46 -1.32 -10.35 1.12
CA GLU A 46 -1.34 -10.18 -0.34
C GLU A 46 -2.52 -10.95 -0.95
N VAL A 47 -3.27 -10.33 -1.86
CA VAL A 47 -4.45 -10.92 -2.49
C VAL A 47 -4.39 -11.03 -4.01
N GLU A 48 -3.34 -10.51 -4.65
CA GLU A 48 -3.16 -10.55 -6.10
C GLU A 48 -2.31 -11.72 -6.61
N ASN A 49 -1.81 -12.59 -5.73
CA ASN A 49 -0.98 -13.76 -6.03
C ASN A 49 0.31 -13.45 -6.84
N ARG A 50 0.86 -12.24 -6.66
CA ARG A 50 2.08 -11.78 -7.37
C ARG A 50 3.36 -12.16 -6.66
N GLN A 51 3.24 -12.62 -5.41
CA GLN A 51 4.39 -12.92 -4.54
C GLN A 51 5.33 -11.72 -4.33
N GLY A 52 4.79 -10.50 -4.42
CA GLY A 52 5.54 -9.27 -4.26
C GLY A 52 6.12 -9.11 -2.86
N ILE A 53 5.38 -9.55 -1.84
CA ILE A 53 5.85 -9.54 -0.46
C ILE A 53 7.05 -10.49 -0.30
N ALA A 54 6.96 -11.72 -0.84
CA ALA A 54 8.06 -12.68 -0.79
C ALA A 54 9.34 -12.11 -1.42
N GLN A 55 9.21 -11.46 -2.58
CA GLN A 55 10.33 -10.83 -3.28
C GLN A 55 10.97 -9.70 -2.47
N LEU A 56 10.17 -8.82 -1.85
CA LEU A 56 10.66 -7.70 -1.04
C LEU A 56 11.44 -8.15 0.20
N PHE A 57 11.06 -9.28 0.80
CA PHE A 57 11.72 -9.83 1.99
C PHE A 57 12.75 -10.93 1.66
N ASP A 58 13.13 -11.07 0.40
CA ASP A 58 14.08 -12.12 -0.08
C ASP A 58 13.70 -13.52 0.44
N ARG A 59 12.43 -13.89 0.23
CA ARG A 59 11.86 -15.17 0.65
C ARG A 59 11.42 -16.01 -0.53
N ALA A 60 11.34 -17.31 -0.32
CA ALA A 60 10.61 -18.20 -1.23
C ALA A 60 9.14 -17.78 -1.33
N PRO A 61 8.44 -18.13 -2.43
CA PRO A 61 7.01 -17.85 -2.56
C PRO A 61 6.23 -18.27 -1.32
N LEU A 62 5.41 -17.35 -0.79
CA LEU A 62 4.60 -17.57 0.41
C LEU A 62 3.53 -18.63 0.14
N PRO A 63 3.40 -19.64 1.00
CA PRO A 63 2.27 -20.57 0.94
C PRO A 63 0.98 -19.92 1.44
N TYR A 64 -0.15 -20.60 1.30
CA TYR A 64 -1.38 -20.22 1.97
C TYR A 64 -1.30 -20.56 3.47
N ALA A 65 -0.36 -19.91 4.14
CA ALA A 65 -0.11 -20.03 5.58
C ALA A 65 0.58 -18.75 6.09
N GLU A 66 0.33 -18.43 7.34
CA GLU A 66 0.93 -17.25 7.97
C GLU A 66 2.38 -17.54 8.37
N GLU A 67 3.34 -16.91 7.69
CA GLU A 67 4.77 -17.05 7.98
C GLU A 67 5.36 -15.78 8.58
N ARG A 68 6.25 -15.93 9.56
CA ARG A 68 7.02 -14.80 10.07
C ARG A 68 8.05 -14.37 9.04
N ILE A 69 7.98 -13.12 8.59
CA ILE A 69 8.88 -12.58 7.56
C ILE A 69 9.89 -11.58 8.12
N ALA A 70 9.54 -10.85 9.18
CA ALA A 70 10.41 -9.83 9.76
C ALA A 70 10.19 -9.66 11.26
N SER A 71 11.18 -9.04 11.92
CA SER A 71 11.10 -8.52 13.28
C SER A 71 11.12 -7.00 13.23
N ALA A 72 10.31 -6.33 14.04
CA ALA A 72 10.33 -4.87 14.16
C ALA A 72 11.03 -4.43 15.45
N PRO A 73 11.55 -3.18 15.51
CA PRO A 73 12.13 -2.62 16.72
C PRO A 73 11.21 -2.73 17.94
N GLY A 74 11.77 -2.99 19.11
CA GLY A 74 11.00 -3.16 20.34
C GLY A 74 10.36 -4.54 20.49
N GLY A 75 10.79 -5.54 19.70
CA GLY A 75 10.36 -6.94 19.82
C GLY A 75 9.07 -7.28 19.07
N GLY A 76 8.62 -6.41 18.18
CA GLY A 76 7.47 -6.66 17.32
C GLY A 76 7.76 -7.68 16.21
N GLU A 77 6.72 -8.24 15.62
CA GLU A 77 6.85 -9.18 14.50
C GLU A 77 5.88 -8.85 13.37
N VAL A 78 6.36 -9.04 12.15
CA VAL A 78 5.53 -9.03 10.95
C VAL A 78 5.43 -10.45 10.41
N ARG A 79 4.20 -10.90 10.23
CA ARG A 79 3.87 -12.12 9.51
C ARG A 79 3.28 -11.78 8.16
N ALA A 80 3.41 -12.66 7.20
CA ALA A 80 2.81 -12.49 5.88
C ALA A 80 1.91 -13.67 5.53
N LEU A 81 0.89 -13.38 4.73
CA LEU A 81 -0.05 -14.34 4.17
C LEU A 81 -0.33 -13.99 2.71
N ALA A 82 -0.01 -14.89 1.79
CA ALA A 82 -0.51 -14.81 0.42
C ALA A 82 -1.85 -15.56 0.35
N VAL A 83 -2.94 -14.81 0.13
CA VAL A 83 -4.29 -15.44 0.07
C VAL A 83 -4.51 -16.02 -1.32
N ASP A 84 -4.66 -17.34 -1.36
CA ASP A 84 -5.05 -18.08 -2.55
C ASP A 84 -6.57 -18.28 -2.57
N PRO A 85 -7.27 -17.87 -3.65
CA PRO A 85 -8.73 -17.96 -3.71
C PRO A 85 -9.27 -19.40 -3.64
N GLU A 86 -8.54 -20.37 -4.19
CA GLU A 86 -8.97 -21.77 -4.16
C GLU A 86 -8.84 -22.35 -2.75
N ALA A 87 -7.71 -22.07 -2.10
CA ALA A 87 -7.49 -22.49 -0.72
C ALA A 87 -8.49 -21.82 0.23
N ALA A 88 -8.78 -20.52 0.03
CA ALA A 88 -9.79 -19.79 0.80
C ALA A 88 -11.20 -20.38 0.59
N LEU A 89 -11.56 -20.80 -0.63
CA LEU A 89 -12.83 -21.48 -0.89
C LEU A 89 -12.90 -22.83 -0.18
N LEU A 90 -11.84 -23.62 -0.20
CA LEU A 90 -11.81 -24.91 0.48
C LEU A 90 -11.90 -24.77 1.99
N GLU A 91 -11.19 -23.81 2.58
CA GLU A 91 -11.28 -23.47 3.99
C GLU A 91 -12.72 -23.06 4.38
N TYR A 92 -13.33 -22.21 3.54
CA TYR A 92 -14.72 -21.79 3.71
C TYR A 92 -15.70 -22.97 3.68
N LEU A 93 -15.57 -23.83 2.67
CA LEU A 93 -16.43 -25.01 2.53
C LEU A 93 -16.24 -26.02 3.69
N ASP A 94 -15.01 -26.19 4.16
CA ASP A 94 -14.74 -27.07 5.33
C ASP A 94 -15.37 -26.52 6.61
N MET A 95 -15.30 -25.20 6.82
CA MET A 95 -15.85 -24.52 7.98
C MET A 95 -17.39 -24.64 8.07
N PHE A 96 -18.10 -24.51 6.95
CA PHE A 96 -19.58 -24.44 6.95
C PHE A 96 -20.27 -25.75 6.57
N TYR A 97 -19.59 -26.63 5.84
CA TYR A 97 -20.19 -27.86 5.31
C TYR A 97 -19.48 -29.15 5.77
N ASN A 98 -18.44 -29.02 6.61
CA ASN A 98 -17.69 -30.15 7.18
C ASN A 98 -17.23 -31.18 6.11
N LEU A 99 -16.70 -30.67 5.00
CA LEU A 99 -16.43 -31.45 3.78
C LEU A 99 -15.13 -32.29 3.84
N GLY A 100 -14.48 -32.46 4.96
CA GLY A 100 -13.16 -33.05 5.20
C GLY A 100 -12.59 -34.01 4.13
N PHE A 101 -13.29 -35.09 3.77
CA PHE A 101 -12.85 -36.00 2.71
C PHE A 101 -13.35 -35.57 1.31
N ALA A 102 -14.56 -35.02 1.21
CA ALA A 102 -15.16 -34.59 -0.07
C ALA A 102 -14.44 -33.37 -0.66
N GLY A 103 -13.86 -32.48 0.16
CA GLY A 103 -13.08 -31.33 -0.29
C GLY A 103 -11.85 -31.73 -1.12
N ARG A 104 -11.22 -32.86 -0.79
CA ARG A 104 -10.08 -33.41 -1.58
C ARG A 104 -10.51 -33.91 -2.95
N THR A 105 -11.71 -34.42 -3.08
CA THR A 105 -12.27 -34.91 -4.34
C THR A 105 -12.72 -33.73 -5.20
N LEU A 106 -13.31 -32.70 -4.60
CA LEU A 106 -13.71 -31.46 -5.29
C LEU A 106 -12.51 -30.75 -5.92
N ARG A 107 -11.36 -30.70 -5.21
CA ARG A 107 -10.10 -30.18 -5.74
C ARG A 107 -9.62 -30.91 -6.99
N ARG A 108 -9.80 -32.25 -7.05
CA ARG A 108 -9.41 -33.08 -8.21
C ARG A 108 -10.32 -32.89 -9.42
N MET A 109 -11.52 -32.40 -9.23
CA MET A 109 -12.53 -32.28 -10.30
C MET A 109 -12.56 -30.92 -10.99
N GLY A 110 -11.70 -29.96 -10.64
CA GLY A 110 -11.73 -28.61 -11.20
C GLY A 110 -13.01 -27.83 -10.88
N ALA A 111 -13.85 -28.34 -9.96
CA ALA A 111 -15.10 -27.69 -9.60
C ALA A 111 -14.91 -26.32 -8.95
N ILE A 112 -13.73 -26.08 -8.40
CA ILE A 112 -13.32 -24.80 -7.80
C ILE A 112 -13.10 -23.74 -8.88
N GLU A 113 -12.33 -24.10 -9.90
CA GLU A 113 -12.08 -23.21 -11.04
C GLU A 113 -13.39 -22.86 -11.77
N PHE A 114 -14.27 -23.84 -11.89
CA PHE A 114 -15.61 -23.68 -12.43
C PHE A 114 -16.47 -22.73 -11.58
N ALA A 115 -16.48 -22.89 -10.25
CA ALA A 115 -17.27 -22.05 -9.35
C ALA A 115 -16.76 -20.59 -9.32
N THR A 116 -15.44 -20.39 -9.33
CA THR A 116 -14.85 -19.05 -9.33
C THR A 116 -14.96 -18.34 -10.68
N THR A 117 -15.04 -19.10 -11.77
CA THR A 117 -15.22 -18.55 -13.13
C THR A 117 -16.68 -18.18 -13.40
N LEU A 118 -17.63 -18.96 -12.87
CA LEU A 118 -19.07 -18.75 -13.10
C LEU A 118 -19.73 -17.77 -12.14
N ALA A 119 -19.11 -17.46 -11.01
CA ALA A 119 -19.64 -16.50 -10.04
C ALA A 119 -18.72 -15.26 -9.92
N PRO A 120 -18.87 -14.28 -10.83
CA PRO A 120 -18.13 -13.02 -10.73
C PRO A 120 -18.34 -12.40 -9.33
N GLY A 121 -17.24 -12.02 -8.67
CA GLY A 121 -17.28 -11.48 -7.32
C GLY A 121 -17.13 -12.51 -6.17
N LEU A 122 -17.38 -13.80 -6.39
CA LEU A 122 -17.14 -14.82 -5.35
C LEU A 122 -15.67 -14.82 -4.89
N ARG A 123 -14.73 -14.64 -5.82
CA ARG A 123 -13.32 -14.50 -5.50
C ARG A 123 -13.07 -13.37 -4.51
N ASP A 124 -13.61 -12.18 -4.77
CA ASP A 124 -13.40 -10.99 -3.93
C ASP A 124 -14.05 -11.18 -2.55
N VAL A 125 -15.22 -11.84 -2.49
CA VAL A 125 -15.87 -12.21 -1.22
C VAL A 125 -15.00 -13.17 -0.38
N LEU A 126 -14.38 -14.16 -1.00
CA LEU A 126 -13.51 -15.11 -0.31
C LEU A 126 -12.25 -14.44 0.22
N LEU A 127 -11.62 -13.60 -0.62
CA LEU A 127 -10.41 -12.86 -0.24
C LEU A 127 -10.69 -11.88 0.90
N THR A 128 -11.72 -11.06 0.80
CA THR A 128 -12.12 -10.12 1.85
C THR A 128 -12.64 -10.83 3.10
N GLY A 129 -13.31 -11.98 2.94
CA GLY A 129 -13.72 -12.85 4.03
C GLY A 129 -12.53 -13.39 4.84
N LYS A 130 -11.44 -13.80 4.15
CA LYS A 130 -10.20 -14.22 4.82
C LYS A 130 -9.51 -13.06 5.53
N VAL A 131 -9.44 -11.88 4.92
CA VAL A 131 -8.92 -10.67 5.57
C VAL A 131 -9.71 -10.35 6.85
N LYS A 132 -11.05 -10.36 6.79
CA LYS A 132 -11.90 -10.15 7.97
C LYS A 132 -11.61 -11.20 9.06
N GLU A 133 -11.46 -12.47 8.70
CA GLU A 133 -11.12 -13.54 9.63
C GLU A 133 -9.82 -13.23 10.36
N CYS A 134 -8.75 -12.81 9.63
CA CYS A 134 -7.48 -12.43 10.21
C CYS A 134 -7.60 -11.22 11.17
N VAL A 135 -8.41 -10.21 10.83
CA VAL A 135 -8.64 -9.03 11.69
C VAL A 135 -9.38 -9.38 12.97
N ARG A 136 -10.40 -10.28 12.89
CA ARG A 136 -11.32 -10.60 14.00
C ARG A 136 -10.88 -11.79 14.82
N ARG A 137 -9.92 -12.57 14.36
CA ARG A 137 -9.43 -13.78 15.06
C ARG A 137 -8.94 -13.45 16.47
N ALA A 138 -9.47 -14.21 17.44
CA ALA A 138 -9.01 -14.13 18.80
C ALA A 138 -7.78 -15.02 18.99
N GLY A 139 -6.73 -14.47 19.57
CA GLY A 139 -5.57 -15.23 20.00
C GLY A 139 -5.84 -16.06 21.26
N LYS A 140 -4.87 -16.84 21.70
CA LYS A 140 -4.97 -17.73 22.88
C LYS A 140 -5.33 -17.03 24.18
N THR A 141 -5.10 -15.71 24.28
CA THR A 141 -5.37 -14.90 25.48
C THR A 141 -6.76 -14.23 25.46
N GLY A 142 -7.59 -14.49 24.46
CA GLY A 142 -8.86 -13.80 24.25
C GLY A 142 -8.72 -12.38 23.64
N ARG A 143 -7.48 -11.90 23.46
CA ARG A 143 -7.19 -10.71 22.67
C ARG A 143 -7.09 -11.08 21.18
N HIS A 144 -7.13 -10.09 20.32
CA HIS A 144 -6.90 -10.34 18.89
C HIS A 144 -5.51 -10.96 18.63
N GLU A 145 -5.44 -11.84 17.64
CA GLU A 145 -4.19 -12.50 17.23
C GLU A 145 -3.16 -11.48 16.73
N TYR A 146 -3.61 -10.48 15.96
CA TYR A 146 -2.83 -9.39 15.40
C TYR A 146 -3.32 -8.04 15.93
N ASP A 147 -2.41 -7.14 16.22
CA ASP A 147 -2.71 -5.77 16.61
C ASP A 147 -3.20 -4.94 15.42
N ALA A 148 -2.66 -5.22 14.22
CA ALA A 148 -3.10 -4.66 12.96
C ALA A 148 -2.93 -5.67 11.81
N VAL A 149 -3.72 -5.50 10.77
CA VAL A 149 -3.61 -6.20 9.48
C VAL A 149 -3.41 -5.17 8.39
N VAL A 150 -2.35 -5.33 7.59
CA VAL A 150 -2.09 -4.50 6.42
C VAL A 150 -2.40 -5.32 5.18
N LEU A 151 -3.28 -4.81 4.33
CA LEU A 151 -3.69 -5.45 3.09
C LEU A 151 -3.05 -4.75 1.90
N ASP A 152 -2.14 -5.43 1.18
CA ASP A 152 -1.69 -5.01 -0.14
C ASP A 152 -2.81 -5.29 -1.14
N ALA A 153 -3.56 -4.24 -1.47
CA ALA A 153 -4.81 -4.32 -2.20
C ALA A 153 -4.62 -4.12 -3.72
N PRO A 154 -5.64 -4.49 -4.52
CA PRO A 154 -5.65 -4.18 -5.94
C PRO A 154 -5.49 -2.67 -6.22
N PRO A 155 -5.08 -2.30 -7.47
CA PRO A 155 -4.97 -0.89 -7.87
C PRO A 155 -6.27 -0.10 -7.73
N THR A 156 -6.16 1.24 -7.61
CA THR A 156 -7.28 2.18 -7.43
C THR A 156 -8.48 1.92 -8.34
N GLY A 157 -8.28 1.66 -9.62
CA GLY A 157 -9.36 1.35 -10.56
C GLY A 157 -10.13 0.04 -10.27
N ARG A 158 -9.70 -0.75 -9.27
CA ARG A 158 -10.35 -2.01 -8.87
C ARG A 158 -10.66 -2.10 -7.40
N VAL A 159 -10.03 -1.27 -6.55
CA VAL A 159 -10.09 -1.42 -5.09
C VAL A 159 -11.51 -1.24 -4.55
N VAL A 160 -12.23 -0.23 -5.02
CA VAL A 160 -13.62 0.00 -4.58
C VAL A 160 -14.49 -1.20 -4.91
N ARG A 161 -14.43 -1.72 -6.14
CA ARG A 161 -15.16 -2.92 -6.52
C ARG A 161 -14.75 -4.16 -5.72
N PHE A 162 -13.48 -4.29 -5.38
CA PHE A 162 -12.95 -5.38 -4.55
C PHE A 162 -13.46 -5.29 -3.10
N LEU A 163 -13.58 -4.07 -2.56
CA LEU A 163 -14.08 -3.83 -1.20
C LEU A 163 -15.61 -3.75 -1.13
N ASP A 164 -16.29 -3.40 -2.23
CA ASP A 164 -17.77 -3.37 -2.29
C ASP A 164 -18.35 -4.79 -2.40
N VAL A 165 -18.19 -5.53 -1.32
CA VAL A 165 -18.69 -6.92 -1.19
C VAL A 165 -20.21 -6.98 -1.24
N THR A 166 -20.91 -5.93 -0.85
CA THR A 166 -22.38 -5.82 -0.90
C THR A 166 -22.91 -6.02 -2.31
N ARG A 167 -22.28 -5.39 -3.29
CA ARG A 167 -22.68 -5.49 -4.70
C ARG A 167 -22.42 -6.88 -5.28
N ALA A 168 -21.25 -7.46 -4.94
CA ALA A 168 -20.92 -8.82 -5.36
C ALA A 168 -21.86 -9.88 -4.76
N MET A 169 -22.40 -9.62 -3.55
CA MET A 169 -23.28 -10.54 -2.84
C MET A 169 -24.74 -10.43 -3.23
N ALA A 170 -25.21 -9.28 -3.67
CA ALA A 170 -26.59 -9.12 -4.13
C ALA A 170 -26.95 -10.13 -5.23
N ASP A 171 -25.94 -10.55 -6.00
CA ASP A 171 -26.06 -11.50 -7.10
C ASP A 171 -25.91 -12.97 -6.67
N LEU A 172 -25.28 -13.26 -5.51
CA LEU A 172 -24.85 -14.61 -5.15
C LEU A 172 -25.70 -15.30 -4.09
N ALA A 173 -26.19 -14.59 -3.08
CA ALA A 173 -26.94 -15.24 -2.01
C ALA A 173 -27.93 -14.31 -1.28
N LYS A 174 -29.20 -14.67 -1.32
CA LYS A 174 -30.24 -13.99 -0.53
C LYS A 174 -30.34 -14.54 0.91
N VAL A 175 -29.80 -15.74 1.18
CA VAL A 175 -29.83 -16.42 2.48
C VAL A 175 -28.66 -17.41 2.63
N GLY A 176 -28.29 -17.73 3.88
CA GLY A 176 -27.32 -18.78 4.20
C GLY A 176 -25.98 -18.28 4.75
N PRO A 177 -24.99 -19.18 4.97
CA PRO A 177 -23.71 -18.85 5.59
C PRO A 177 -22.91 -17.78 4.85
N ILE A 178 -22.99 -17.76 3.50
CA ILE A 178 -22.33 -16.78 2.65
C ILE A 178 -22.83 -15.35 2.98
N LYS A 179 -24.15 -15.18 3.18
CA LYS A 179 -24.71 -13.89 3.56
C LYS A 179 -24.17 -13.39 4.90
N GLY A 180 -24.19 -14.24 5.94
CA GLY A 180 -23.70 -13.87 7.26
C GLY A 180 -22.21 -13.53 7.28
N GLN A 181 -21.42 -14.19 6.43
CA GLN A 181 -19.99 -13.85 6.26
C GLN A 181 -19.81 -12.48 5.60
N SER A 182 -20.56 -12.21 4.56
CA SER A 182 -20.57 -10.95 3.83
C SER A 182 -21.00 -9.78 4.71
N ASP A 183 -22.10 -9.93 5.45
CA ASP A 183 -22.57 -8.86 6.36
C ASP A 183 -21.48 -8.45 7.36
N GLY A 184 -20.70 -9.42 7.86
CA GLY A 184 -19.58 -9.13 8.75
C GLY A 184 -18.35 -8.51 8.04
N VAL A 185 -18.12 -8.76 6.74
CA VAL A 185 -17.11 -8.05 5.95
C VAL A 185 -17.54 -6.62 5.75
N VAL A 186 -18.76 -6.39 5.31
CA VAL A 186 -19.34 -5.05 5.15
C VAL A 186 -19.24 -4.26 6.44
N GLN A 187 -19.64 -4.84 7.57
CA GLN A 187 -19.53 -4.19 8.88
C GLN A 187 -18.09 -3.78 9.23
N LEU A 188 -17.11 -4.63 8.92
CA LEU A 188 -15.70 -4.28 9.14
C LEU A 188 -15.25 -3.15 8.23
N LEU A 189 -15.52 -3.25 6.93
CA LEU A 189 -15.03 -2.29 5.93
C LEU A 189 -15.60 -0.89 6.12
N HIS A 190 -16.86 -0.76 6.56
CA HIS A 190 -17.54 0.50 6.86
C HIS A 190 -17.38 0.97 8.32
N SER A 191 -16.57 0.28 9.12
CA SER A 191 -16.32 0.67 10.51
C SER A 191 -15.09 1.57 10.65
N GLY A 192 -14.96 2.22 11.83
CA GLY A 192 -13.72 2.94 12.20
C GLY A 192 -12.50 2.05 12.36
N ASP A 193 -12.65 0.71 12.32
CA ASP A 193 -11.54 -0.25 12.36
C ASP A 193 -10.81 -0.37 11.01
N THR A 194 -11.34 0.22 9.92
CA THR A 194 -10.76 0.15 8.57
C THR A 194 -10.36 1.54 8.07
N ALA A 195 -9.18 1.63 7.48
CA ALA A 195 -8.70 2.81 6.75
C ALA A 195 -8.12 2.38 5.40
N VAL A 196 -8.50 3.08 4.32
CA VAL A 196 -8.01 2.82 2.97
C VAL A 196 -6.97 3.88 2.60
N HIS A 197 -5.71 3.50 2.57
CA HIS A 197 -4.59 4.38 2.26
C HIS A 197 -4.29 4.36 0.77
N LEU A 198 -3.90 5.51 0.24
CA LEU A 198 -3.57 5.68 -1.17
C LEU A 198 -2.08 5.94 -1.34
N VAL A 199 -1.46 5.28 -2.31
CA VAL A 199 -0.05 5.49 -2.67
C VAL A 199 0.01 6.26 -3.97
N ALA A 200 0.55 7.48 -3.91
CA ALA A 200 0.69 8.39 -5.04
C ALA A 200 2.17 8.68 -5.35
N LEU A 201 2.45 9.06 -6.60
CA LEU A 201 3.68 9.73 -7.01
C LEU A 201 3.35 11.19 -7.32
N LEU A 202 4.33 12.10 -7.18
CA LEU A 202 4.17 13.51 -7.53
C LEU A 202 4.25 13.73 -9.05
N GLU A 203 3.33 13.08 -9.75
CA GLU A 203 3.13 13.18 -11.19
C GLU A 203 1.64 13.47 -11.46
N GLU A 204 1.31 14.18 -12.54
CA GLU A 204 -0.05 14.65 -12.82
C GLU A 204 -1.07 13.51 -12.83
N MET A 205 -0.79 12.43 -13.59
CA MET A 205 -1.75 11.32 -13.73
C MET A 205 -1.95 10.52 -12.42
N PRO A 206 -0.90 10.09 -11.69
CA PRO A 206 -1.08 9.44 -10.39
C PRO A 206 -1.83 10.29 -9.37
N VAL A 207 -1.61 11.61 -9.35
CA VAL A 207 -2.32 12.52 -8.43
C VAL A 207 -3.80 12.59 -8.80
N ARG A 208 -4.15 12.79 -10.08
CA ARG A 208 -5.56 12.80 -10.52
C ARG A 208 -6.26 11.49 -10.20
N GLU A 209 -5.64 10.33 -10.49
CA GLU A 209 -6.20 9.03 -10.13
C GLU A 209 -6.34 8.83 -8.62
N THR A 210 -5.48 9.46 -7.81
CA THR A 210 -5.62 9.45 -6.36
C THR A 210 -6.83 10.25 -5.90
N LEU A 211 -7.06 11.45 -6.46
CA LEU A 211 -8.23 12.27 -6.17
C LEU A 211 -9.54 11.57 -6.61
N ASP A 212 -9.55 10.99 -7.80
CA ASP A 212 -10.68 10.19 -8.28
C ASP A 212 -10.97 9.01 -7.34
N ALA A 213 -9.91 8.32 -6.89
CA ALA A 213 -10.05 7.19 -5.96
C ALA A 213 -10.58 7.62 -4.58
N VAL A 214 -10.22 8.81 -4.08
CA VAL A 214 -10.80 9.37 -2.85
C VAL A 214 -12.30 9.58 -3.04
N ALA A 215 -12.72 10.21 -4.15
CA ALA A 215 -14.12 10.42 -4.45
C ALA A 215 -14.91 9.10 -4.61
N ASP A 216 -14.31 8.10 -5.25
CA ASP A 216 -14.91 6.77 -5.39
C ASP A 216 -15.05 6.03 -4.05
N LEU A 217 -14.08 6.16 -3.15
CA LEU A 217 -14.14 5.60 -1.79
C LEU A 217 -15.25 6.26 -0.97
N ASP A 218 -15.34 7.59 -1.01
CA ASP A 218 -16.39 8.34 -0.32
C ASP A 218 -17.79 7.98 -0.86
N ALA A 219 -17.93 7.85 -2.18
CA ALA A 219 -19.18 7.42 -2.81
C ALA A 219 -19.60 6.00 -2.44
N ALA A 220 -18.63 5.14 -2.06
CA ALA A 220 -18.85 3.78 -1.58
C ALA A 220 -18.96 3.68 -0.05
N ASP A 221 -18.97 4.80 0.68
CA ASP A 221 -18.97 4.86 2.15
C ASP A 221 -17.79 4.10 2.78
N LEU A 222 -16.66 4.08 2.06
CA LEU A 222 -15.39 3.52 2.52
C LEU A 222 -14.49 4.66 2.99
N ARG A 223 -13.89 4.51 4.16
CA ARG A 223 -13.12 5.59 4.77
C ARG A 223 -11.74 5.77 4.13
N PRO A 224 -11.45 6.90 3.43
CA PRO A 224 -10.10 7.24 3.03
C PRO A 224 -9.20 7.41 4.27
N GLY A 225 -7.98 6.90 4.19
CA GLY A 225 -6.98 7.01 5.24
C GLY A 225 -5.95 8.11 4.96
N ALA A 226 -4.67 7.74 4.97
CA ALA A 226 -3.58 8.65 4.59
C ALA A 226 -3.19 8.47 3.13
N VAL A 227 -2.64 9.54 2.53
CA VAL A 227 -1.94 9.46 1.25
C VAL A 227 -0.45 9.31 1.51
N PHE A 228 0.14 8.22 1.05
CA PHE A 228 1.58 8.00 1.03
C PHE A 228 2.14 8.53 -0.29
N VAL A 229 2.83 9.65 -0.22
CA VAL A 229 3.53 10.24 -1.36
C VAL A 229 4.88 9.55 -1.47
N ASN A 230 5.00 8.61 -2.40
CA ASN A 230 6.18 7.77 -2.54
C ASN A 230 7.20 8.36 -3.50
N ARG A 231 8.48 7.98 -3.35
CA ARG A 231 9.61 8.41 -4.18
C ARG A 231 9.81 9.92 -4.23
N VAL A 232 9.61 10.58 -3.10
CA VAL A 232 9.86 12.02 -2.99
C VAL A 232 11.36 12.29 -3.06
N ARG A 233 11.77 13.17 -3.96
CA ARG A 233 13.16 13.57 -4.12
C ARG A 233 13.45 14.85 -3.36
N PRO A 234 14.54 14.91 -2.59
CA PRO A 234 14.92 16.16 -1.95
C PRO A 234 15.32 17.19 -3.01
N PRO A 235 14.89 18.46 -2.87
CA PRO A 235 15.35 19.51 -3.73
C PRO A 235 16.86 19.74 -3.51
N ARG A 236 17.68 19.48 -4.52
CA ARG A 236 19.15 19.63 -4.44
C ARG A 236 19.61 21.09 -4.58
N LEU A 237 18.70 21.98 -4.92
CA LEU A 237 18.95 23.39 -5.14
C LEU A 237 18.12 24.27 -4.21
N PRO A 238 18.62 25.46 -3.80
CA PRO A 238 17.81 26.45 -3.08
C PRO A 238 16.59 26.89 -3.92
N ALA A 239 15.47 27.18 -3.26
CA ALA A 239 14.19 27.52 -3.90
C ALA A 239 14.31 28.64 -4.97
N ARG A 240 15.11 29.69 -4.68
CA ARG A 240 15.38 30.77 -5.63
C ARG A 240 16.07 30.29 -6.92
N SER A 241 17.00 29.34 -6.79
CA SER A 241 17.73 28.75 -7.92
C SER A 241 16.81 27.85 -8.73
N ILE A 242 15.93 27.07 -8.09
CA ILE A 242 14.91 26.27 -8.75
C ILE A 242 14.00 27.15 -9.60
N THR A 243 13.49 28.26 -9.05
CA THR A 243 12.61 29.17 -9.79
C THR A 243 13.29 29.75 -11.02
N SER A 244 14.57 30.16 -10.91
CA SER A 244 15.34 30.72 -12.02
C SER A 244 15.64 29.63 -13.08
N ALA A 245 16.16 28.49 -12.65
CA ALA A 245 16.58 27.41 -13.55
C ALA A 245 15.37 26.76 -14.24
N ALA A 246 14.23 26.61 -13.58
CA ALA A 246 13.00 26.13 -14.21
C ALA A 246 12.47 27.08 -15.31
N GLY A 247 12.90 28.33 -15.31
CA GLY A 247 12.71 29.30 -16.41
C GLY A 247 13.85 29.34 -17.45
N GLY A 248 14.74 28.33 -17.44
CA GLY A 248 15.88 28.24 -18.36
C GLY A 248 17.01 29.22 -18.04
N ARG A 249 17.06 29.81 -16.85
CA ARG A 249 18.09 30.81 -16.48
C ARG A 249 19.00 30.23 -15.40
N VAL A 250 20.18 29.81 -15.84
CA VAL A 250 21.29 29.35 -14.99
C VAL A 250 22.44 30.33 -15.15
N ASP A 251 23.03 30.78 -14.06
CA ASP A 251 24.23 31.62 -14.05
C ASP A 251 25.44 30.70 -14.17
N GLU A 252 25.91 30.51 -15.40
CA GLU A 252 27.05 29.65 -15.76
C GLU A 252 28.35 30.12 -15.09
N ALA A 253 28.58 31.45 -15.03
CA ALA A 253 29.78 32.00 -14.40
C ALA A 253 29.81 31.69 -12.91
N ARG A 254 28.66 31.79 -12.23
CA ARG A 254 28.54 31.46 -10.83
C ARG A 254 28.66 29.95 -10.58
N LEU A 255 28.11 29.11 -11.48
CA LEU A 255 28.25 27.66 -11.42
C LEU A 255 29.72 27.27 -11.53
N ARG A 256 30.45 27.81 -12.54
CA ARG A 256 31.87 27.58 -12.72
C ARG A 256 32.69 28.01 -11.50
N ALA A 257 32.46 29.21 -10.98
CA ALA A 257 33.17 29.71 -9.80
C ALA A 257 32.88 28.81 -8.55
N GLY A 258 31.67 28.27 -8.44
CA GLY A 258 31.31 27.33 -7.36
C GLY A 258 32.04 25.99 -7.47
N LEU A 259 32.19 25.45 -8.67
CA LEU A 259 32.93 24.21 -8.95
C LEU A 259 34.44 24.40 -8.68
N GLU A 260 35.02 25.48 -9.13
CA GLU A 260 36.42 25.84 -8.88
C GLU A 260 36.71 26.01 -7.39
N ALA A 261 35.80 26.67 -6.65
CA ALA A 261 35.89 26.81 -5.20
C ALA A 261 35.80 25.46 -4.44
N ALA A 262 35.12 24.48 -5.05
CA ALA A 262 35.04 23.09 -4.53
C ALA A 262 36.25 22.23 -4.99
N GLY A 263 37.21 22.81 -5.73
CA GLY A 263 38.39 22.10 -6.25
C GLY A 263 38.10 21.22 -7.48
N LEU A 264 37.00 21.48 -8.16
CA LEU A 264 36.60 20.78 -9.38
C LEU A 264 36.91 21.65 -10.58
N ASP A 265 37.86 21.22 -11.42
CA ASP A 265 38.16 21.84 -12.73
C ASP A 265 37.37 21.07 -13.79
N VAL A 266 36.45 21.74 -14.47
CA VAL A 266 35.57 21.14 -15.47
C VAL A 266 35.71 21.86 -16.80
N ASP A 267 35.71 21.09 -17.87
CA ASP A 267 35.70 21.65 -19.22
C ASP A 267 34.32 22.25 -19.60
N GLU A 268 34.24 22.89 -20.74
CA GLU A 268 33.02 23.56 -21.20
C GLU A 268 31.88 22.60 -21.45
N ASP A 269 32.16 21.42 -22.00
CA ASP A 269 31.13 20.43 -22.31
C ASP A 269 30.49 19.87 -21.01
N VAL A 270 31.28 19.61 -19.97
CA VAL A 270 30.81 19.21 -18.65
C VAL A 270 30.00 20.33 -18.00
N LEU A 271 30.47 21.60 -18.11
CA LEU A 271 29.73 22.74 -17.57
C LEU A 271 28.34 22.86 -18.21
N LEU A 272 28.26 22.79 -19.54
CA LEU A 272 26.99 22.84 -20.28
C LEU A 272 26.07 21.67 -19.89
N GLY A 273 26.62 20.46 -19.76
CA GLY A 273 25.89 19.32 -19.30
C GLY A 273 25.30 19.51 -17.87
N LEU A 274 26.04 20.16 -16.96
CA LEU A 274 25.56 20.50 -15.62
C LEU A 274 24.47 21.59 -15.65
N VAL A 275 24.55 22.53 -16.56
CA VAL A 275 23.53 23.56 -16.80
C VAL A 275 22.21 22.88 -17.24
N ASP A 276 22.27 22.00 -18.24
CA ASP A 276 21.12 21.28 -18.74
C ASP A 276 20.48 20.42 -17.64
N GLN A 277 21.27 19.65 -16.89
CA GLN A 277 20.78 18.86 -15.75
C GLN A 277 20.15 19.75 -14.67
N THR A 278 20.69 20.95 -14.44
CA THR A 278 20.15 21.91 -13.48
C THR A 278 18.75 22.39 -13.92
N VAL A 279 18.59 22.70 -15.21
CA VAL A 279 17.31 23.13 -15.80
C VAL A 279 16.28 21.99 -15.71
N GLU A 280 16.65 20.77 -16.12
CA GLU A 280 15.78 19.60 -16.05
C GLU A 280 15.35 19.28 -14.61
N HIS A 281 16.30 19.29 -13.67
CA HIS A 281 16.01 19.09 -12.26
C HIS A 281 15.03 20.14 -11.72
N ALA A 282 15.27 21.41 -12.01
CA ALA A 282 14.42 22.51 -11.55
C ALA A 282 13.01 22.43 -12.15
N ALA A 283 12.90 22.08 -13.44
CA ALA A 283 11.60 21.86 -14.08
C ALA A 283 10.82 20.73 -13.41
N ARG A 284 11.48 19.60 -13.10
CA ARG A 284 10.89 18.48 -12.40
C ARG A 284 10.41 18.87 -11.00
N VAL A 285 11.26 19.52 -10.19
CA VAL A 285 10.88 19.96 -8.83
C VAL A 285 9.65 20.89 -8.87
N ARG A 286 9.56 21.75 -9.89
CA ARG A 286 8.38 22.59 -10.07
C ARG A 286 7.11 21.78 -10.39
N MET A 287 7.23 20.75 -11.25
CA MET A 287 6.10 19.86 -11.55
C MET A 287 5.67 19.06 -10.33
N GLU A 288 6.62 18.53 -9.56
CA GLU A 288 6.34 17.83 -8.30
C GLU A 288 5.64 18.74 -7.29
N GLN A 289 6.05 20.02 -7.20
CA GLN A 289 5.40 21.00 -6.33
C GLN A 289 3.94 21.27 -6.78
N GLN A 290 3.68 21.41 -8.07
CA GLN A 290 2.33 21.56 -8.61
C GLN A 290 1.46 20.33 -8.34
N ALA A 291 2.03 19.14 -8.53
CA ALA A 291 1.34 17.88 -8.22
C ALA A 291 1.00 17.77 -6.72
N LYS A 292 1.90 18.24 -5.86
CA LYS A 292 1.67 18.28 -4.40
C LYS A 292 0.58 19.27 -4.00
N GLU A 293 0.52 20.43 -4.65
CA GLU A 293 -0.55 21.42 -4.45
C GLU A 293 -1.91 20.84 -4.89
N LEU A 294 -1.95 20.16 -6.03
CA LEU A 294 -3.16 19.47 -6.48
C LEU A 294 -3.58 18.35 -5.52
N LEU A 295 -2.62 17.54 -5.06
CA LEU A 295 -2.91 16.45 -4.12
C LEU A 295 -3.46 16.96 -2.79
N ALA A 296 -3.13 18.18 -2.38
CA ALA A 296 -3.66 18.79 -1.16
C ALA A 296 -5.18 19.00 -1.20
N GLU A 297 -5.82 18.99 -2.39
CA GLU A 297 -7.27 19.05 -2.56
C GLU A 297 -7.98 17.83 -1.95
N ALA A 298 -7.28 16.71 -1.75
CA ALA A 298 -7.82 15.53 -1.09
C ALA A 298 -8.18 15.78 0.39
N ASP A 299 -7.60 16.79 1.03
CA ASP A 299 -7.75 17.12 2.47
C ASP A 299 -7.53 15.91 3.41
N LEU A 300 -6.62 15.03 3.04
CA LEU A 300 -6.26 13.82 3.78
C LEU A 300 -4.89 13.96 4.47
N PRO A 301 -4.67 13.22 5.58
CA PRO A 301 -3.33 13.04 6.13
C PRO A 301 -2.36 12.58 5.04
N SER A 302 -1.17 13.16 4.99
CA SER A 302 -0.19 12.86 3.96
C SER A 302 1.17 12.59 4.58
N VAL A 303 1.83 11.51 4.13
CA VAL A 303 3.16 11.09 4.56
C VAL A 303 4.06 10.93 3.34
N GLU A 304 5.16 11.68 3.32
CA GLU A 304 6.16 11.61 2.25
C GLU A 304 7.21 10.55 2.57
N LEU A 305 7.46 9.68 1.59
CA LEU A 305 8.49 8.65 1.62
C LEU A 305 9.58 8.98 0.60
N PRO A 306 10.86 8.93 0.98
CA PRO A 306 11.95 9.29 0.09
C PRO A 306 12.11 8.29 -1.07
N GLU A 307 12.66 8.79 -2.18
CA GLU A 307 13.15 7.92 -3.24
C GLU A 307 14.42 7.20 -2.75
N LEU A 308 14.42 5.88 -2.91
CA LEU A 308 15.58 5.03 -2.60
C LEU A 308 16.45 4.89 -3.86
N THR A 309 17.71 5.25 -3.78
CA THR A 309 18.63 5.29 -4.94
C THR A 309 19.13 3.91 -5.35
N ASP A 310 19.28 3.00 -4.38
CA ASP A 310 19.91 1.69 -4.59
C ASP A 310 18.88 0.54 -4.79
N GLY A 311 17.62 0.92 -5.04
CA GLY A 311 16.53 -0.02 -5.15
C GLY A 311 15.86 -0.33 -3.81
N VAL A 312 14.96 -1.31 -3.79
CA VAL A 312 14.23 -1.71 -2.58
C VAL A 312 14.67 -3.10 -2.18
N ASP A 313 15.49 -3.16 -1.16
CA ASP A 313 15.85 -4.38 -0.43
C ASP A 313 15.22 -4.38 0.97
N VAL A 314 15.55 -5.39 1.78
CA VAL A 314 15.03 -5.49 3.15
C VAL A 314 15.49 -4.32 4.03
N ALA A 315 16.74 -3.83 3.86
CA ALA A 315 17.24 -2.70 4.65
C ALA A 315 16.47 -1.43 4.31
N ALA A 316 16.23 -1.18 3.04
CA ALA A 316 15.43 -0.07 2.54
C ALA A 316 13.98 -0.09 3.07
N LEU A 317 13.38 -1.25 3.29
CA LEU A 317 12.06 -1.35 3.93
C LEU A 317 12.08 -0.86 5.39
N TYR A 318 13.15 -1.15 6.13
CA TYR A 318 13.31 -0.63 7.50
C TYR A 318 13.54 0.88 7.51
N GLU A 319 14.32 1.44 6.58
CA GLU A 319 14.49 2.89 6.42
C GLU A 319 13.14 3.59 6.18
N LEU A 320 12.33 3.06 5.27
CA LEU A 320 10.97 3.58 5.05
C LEU A 320 10.08 3.44 6.27
N ALA A 321 10.19 2.35 7.02
CA ALA A 321 9.43 2.15 8.26
C ALA A 321 9.84 3.14 9.34
N GLU A 322 11.12 3.48 9.47
CA GLU A 322 11.62 4.51 10.39
C GLU A 322 11.02 5.88 10.03
N VAL A 323 11.03 6.26 8.75
CA VAL A 323 10.39 7.49 8.27
C VAL A 323 8.90 7.52 8.65
N LEU A 324 8.19 6.40 8.50
CA LEU A 324 6.78 6.29 8.89
C LEU A 324 6.60 6.49 10.40
N VAL A 325 7.43 5.86 11.23
CA VAL A 325 7.40 6.01 12.70
C VAL A 325 7.68 7.47 13.11
N GLU A 326 8.67 8.13 12.51
CA GLU A 326 8.97 9.55 12.74
C GLU A 326 7.79 10.46 12.36
N ARG A 327 6.97 10.07 11.42
CA ARG A 327 5.73 10.78 11.02
C ARG A 327 4.52 10.40 11.86
N GLY A 328 4.71 9.59 12.91
CA GLY A 328 3.70 9.26 13.90
C GLY A 328 2.93 7.95 13.65
N VAL A 329 3.31 7.15 12.66
CA VAL A 329 2.73 5.81 12.44
C VAL A 329 3.12 4.91 13.62
N ARG A 330 2.10 4.38 14.30
CA ARG A 330 2.27 3.52 15.48
C ARG A 330 1.02 2.67 15.77
#